data_4fbbb53214f9643007885f335ffa0360
#
_entry.id   4fbbb53214f9643007885f335ffa0360
#
_cell.length_a   1.000
_cell.length_b   1.000
_cell.length_c   1.000
_cell.angle_alpha   90.00
_cell.angle_beta   90.00
_cell.angle_gamma   90.00
#
_symmetry.space_group_name_H-M   'P 1'
#
loop_
_entity.id
_entity.type
_entity.pdbx_description
1 polymer ?
#
loop_
_entity_poly.entity_id
_entity_poly.type
_entity_poly.pdbx_seq_one_letter_code
_entity_poly.pdbx_strand_id
1 'polypeptide(L)'
;LIPYKTALENVSLPLYYQKLPRKERQIKAKEQLAKVGLSDRTHHIPSELSGGEKQRVAIARALVTNPMVLLADEPTGALDTKTSYELMALLQEINEQGKTIVVITHESDIANMCKRIVYLRDGLIVEDKKIKQKKAKDYVE
;
A
#
# COMPACT_ATOMS: atom_id res chain seq x y z
N LEU A 1 7.27 -8.19 -5.44
CA LEU A 1 7.60 -7.61 -6.75
C LEU A 1 8.35 -8.61 -7.60
N ILE A 2 8.27 -8.47 -8.93
CA ILE A 2 9.06 -9.27 -9.88
C ILE A 2 10.46 -8.64 -9.95
N PRO A 3 11.52 -9.35 -9.55
CA PRO A 3 12.82 -8.75 -9.25
C PRO A 3 13.57 -8.17 -10.47
N TYR A 4 13.30 -8.68 -11.66
CA TYR A 4 13.94 -8.23 -12.92
C TYR A 4 13.11 -7.23 -13.71
N LYS A 5 11.94 -6.81 -13.18
CA LYS A 5 11.08 -5.79 -13.78
C LYS A 5 11.23 -4.47 -13.06
N THR A 6 11.19 -3.38 -13.81
CA THR A 6 11.16 -2.03 -13.25
C THR A 6 9.90 -1.78 -12.42
N ALA A 7 9.89 -0.71 -11.60
CA ALA A 7 8.70 -0.27 -10.86
C ALA A 7 7.51 -0.06 -11.82
N LEU A 8 7.74 0.60 -12.95
CA LEU A 8 6.73 0.82 -13.99
C LEU A 8 6.16 -0.49 -14.54
N GLU A 9 7.01 -1.46 -14.84
CA GLU A 9 6.59 -2.76 -15.37
C GLU A 9 5.83 -3.57 -14.31
N ASN A 10 6.27 -3.54 -13.04
CA ASN A 10 5.56 -4.18 -11.95
C ASN A 10 4.15 -3.61 -11.78
N VAL A 11 4.01 -2.28 -11.78
CA VAL A 11 2.69 -1.62 -11.61
C VAL A 11 1.80 -1.82 -12.84
N SER A 12 2.37 -1.88 -14.05
CA SER A 12 1.60 -2.08 -15.28
C SER A 12 1.10 -3.51 -15.49
N LEU A 13 1.65 -4.49 -14.76
CA LEU A 13 1.38 -5.91 -14.97
C LEU A 13 -0.10 -6.32 -14.82
N PRO A 14 -0.85 -5.87 -13.80
CA PRO A 14 -2.28 -6.20 -13.68
C PRO A 14 -3.09 -5.73 -14.89
N LEU A 15 -2.73 -4.61 -15.47
CA LEU A 15 -3.41 -4.04 -16.65
C LEU A 15 -3.15 -4.86 -17.92
N TYR A 16 -2.05 -5.62 -17.96
CA TYR A 16 -1.78 -6.56 -19.05
C TYR A 16 -2.85 -7.67 -19.09
N TYR A 17 -3.22 -8.21 -17.94
CA TYR A 17 -4.27 -9.22 -17.83
C TYR A 17 -5.66 -8.65 -18.13
N GLN A 18 -5.87 -7.34 -17.97
CA GLN A 18 -7.07 -6.63 -18.43
C GLN A 18 -7.06 -6.32 -19.93
N LYS A 19 -6.05 -6.79 -20.68
CA LYS A 19 -5.89 -6.62 -22.14
C LYS A 19 -5.77 -5.16 -22.60
N LEU A 20 -5.34 -4.24 -21.72
CA LEU A 20 -5.10 -2.85 -22.10
C LEU A 20 -3.88 -2.73 -23.04
N PRO A 21 -3.90 -1.83 -24.02
CA PRO A 21 -2.77 -1.53 -24.90
C PRO A 21 -1.53 -1.08 -24.08
N ARG A 22 -0.33 -1.41 -24.55
CA ARG A 22 0.94 -1.11 -23.84
C ARG A 22 1.06 0.37 -23.46
N LYS A 23 0.73 1.28 -24.37
CA LYS A 23 0.83 2.73 -24.15
C LYS A 23 -0.08 3.16 -22.99
N GLU A 24 -1.32 2.70 -22.96
CA GLU A 24 -2.29 3.03 -21.91
C GLU A 24 -1.86 2.47 -20.55
N ARG A 25 -1.36 1.22 -20.51
CA ARG A 25 -0.83 0.60 -19.29
C ARG A 25 0.31 1.42 -18.70
N GLN A 26 1.23 1.90 -19.54
CA GLN A 26 2.37 2.71 -19.08
C GLN A 26 1.92 4.05 -18.52
N ILE A 27 0.94 4.72 -19.12
CA ILE A 27 0.39 5.98 -18.63
C ILE A 27 -0.23 5.77 -17.25
N LYS A 28 -1.16 4.81 -17.12
CA LYS A 28 -1.83 4.51 -15.84
C LYS A 28 -0.84 4.09 -14.74
N ALA A 29 0.18 3.30 -15.09
CA ALA A 29 1.20 2.89 -14.12
C ALA A 29 2.06 4.07 -13.64
N LYS A 30 2.44 5.00 -14.54
CA LYS A 30 3.15 6.23 -14.15
C LYS A 30 2.32 7.11 -13.22
N GLU A 31 1.04 7.28 -13.53
CA GLU A 31 0.12 8.05 -12.67
C GLU A 31 0.00 7.43 -11.27
N GLN A 32 -0.07 6.10 -11.17
CA GLN A 32 -0.13 5.45 -9.87
C GLN A 32 1.20 5.55 -9.10
N LEU A 33 2.34 5.43 -9.77
CA LEU A 33 3.65 5.65 -9.14
C LEU A 33 3.79 7.08 -8.63
N ALA A 34 3.31 8.08 -9.38
CA ALA A 34 3.30 9.47 -8.94
C ALA A 34 2.46 9.67 -7.67
N LYS A 35 1.27 9.05 -7.59
CA LYS A 35 0.39 9.12 -6.40
C LYS A 35 1.01 8.55 -5.13
N VAL A 36 1.94 7.61 -5.25
CA VAL A 36 2.68 7.04 -4.11
C VAL A 36 4.05 7.68 -3.90
N GLY A 37 4.35 8.79 -4.60
CA GLY A 37 5.59 9.55 -4.44
C GLY A 37 6.81 8.93 -5.11
N LEU A 38 6.64 8.15 -6.19
CA LEU A 38 7.71 7.42 -6.87
C LEU A 38 7.87 7.83 -8.35
N SER A 39 7.59 9.08 -8.69
CA SER A 39 7.74 9.61 -10.06
C SER A 39 9.15 9.38 -10.62
N ASP A 40 10.17 9.57 -9.79
CA ASP A 40 11.59 9.48 -10.18
C ASP A 40 12.16 8.06 -10.08
N ARG A 41 11.34 7.08 -9.66
CA ARG A 41 11.74 5.68 -9.46
C ARG A 41 11.16 4.73 -10.51
N THR A 42 10.49 5.23 -11.54
CA THR A 42 9.75 4.43 -12.54
C THR A 42 10.61 3.37 -13.23
N HIS A 43 11.89 3.65 -13.45
CA HIS A 43 12.83 2.77 -14.16
C HIS A 43 13.70 1.90 -13.25
N HIS A 44 13.61 2.06 -11.92
CA HIS A 44 14.37 1.27 -10.96
C HIS A 44 13.80 -0.14 -10.84
N ILE A 45 14.67 -1.13 -10.71
CA ILE A 45 14.31 -2.52 -10.36
C ILE A 45 14.24 -2.66 -8.83
N PRO A 46 13.56 -3.70 -8.29
CA PRO A 46 13.40 -3.84 -6.84
C PRO A 46 14.70 -3.83 -6.03
N SER A 47 15.82 -4.32 -6.56
CA SER A 47 17.12 -4.28 -5.87
C SER A 47 17.68 -2.86 -5.67
N GLU A 48 17.21 -1.90 -6.44
CA GLU A 48 17.63 -0.49 -6.39
C GLU A 48 16.69 0.37 -5.52
N LEU A 49 15.65 -0.22 -4.93
CA LEU A 49 14.64 0.44 -4.12
C LEU A 49 14.81 0.10 -2.64
N SER A 50 14.58 1.08 -1.76
CA SER A 50 14.45 0.84 -0.32
C SER A 50 13.25 -0.05 0.03
N GLY A 51 13.16 -0.53 1.26
CA GLY A 51 12.02 -1.32 1.74
C GLY A 51 10.69 -0.58 1.59
N GLY A 52 10.65 0.68 2.01
CA GLY A 52 9.46 1.53 1.89
C GLY A 52 9.08 1.83 0.44
N GLU A 53 10.06 2.10 -0.44
CA GLU A 53 9.81 2.28 -1.87
C GLU A 53 9.24 1.00 -2.50
N LYS A 54 9.75 -0.19 -2.15
CA LYS A 54 9.18 -1.48 -2.58
C LYS A 54 7.72 -1.63 -2.17
N GLN A 55 7.38 -1.29 -0.93
CA GLN A 55 6.00 -1.33 -0.45
C GLN A 55 5.11 -0.34 -1.20
N ARG A 56 5.58 0.89 -1.45
CA ARG A 56 4.85 1.88 -2.27
C ARG A 56 4.62 1.39 -3.70
N VAL A 57 5.59 0.71 -4.33
CA VAL A 57 5.40 0.06 -5.65
C VAL A 57 4.35 -1.05 -5.57
N ALA A 58 4.35 -1.88 -4.50
CA ALA A 58 3.36 -2.92 -4.31
C ALA A 58 1.94 -2.35 -4.14
N ILE A 59 1.78 -1.25 -3.38
CA ILE A 59 0.52 -0.52 -3.23
C ILE A 59 0.07 0.07 -4.58
N ALA A 60 0.96 0.73 -5.32
CA ALA A 60 0.64 1.28 -6.64
C ALA A 60 0.18 0.18 -7.61
N ARG A 61 0.84 -0.99 -7.60
CA ARG A 61 0.44 -2.16 -8.38
C ARG A 61 -0.94 -2.68 -8.01
N ALA A 62 -1.28 -2.70 -6.73
CA ALA A 62 -2.60 -3.13 -6.27
C ALA A 62 -3.69 -2.10 -6.67
N LEU A 63 -3.38 -0.81 -6.63
CA LEU A 63 -4.32 0.27 -6.92
C LEU A 63 -4.55 0.55 -8.40
N VAL A 64 -3.64 0.13 -9.29
CA VAL A 64 -3.70 0.48 -10.73
C VAL A 64 -4.96 -0.02 -11.44
N THR A 65 -5.57 -1.09 -10.91
CA THR A 65 -6.85 -1.65 -11.39
C THR A 65 -8.07 -0.99 -10.76
N ASN A 66 -7.87 0.03 -9.92
CA ASN A 66 -8.93 0.74 -9.21
C ASN A 66 -9.83 -0.17 -8.34
N PRO A 67 -9.29 -1.01 -7.45
CA PRO A 67 -10.08 -1.93 -6.64
C PRO A 67 -10.95 -1.19 -5.63
N MET A 68 -12.05 -1.83 -5.18
CA MET A 68 -12.90 -1.35 -4.09
C MET A 68 -12.26 -1.59 -2.72
N VAL A 69 -11.50 -2.66 -2.59
CA VAL A 69 -10.87 -3.11 -1.34
C VAL A 69 -9.38 -3.38 -1.58
N LEU A 70 -8.54 -2.89 -0.68
CA LEU A 70 -7.12 -3.19 -0.62
C LEU A 70 -6.85 -4.02 0.65
N LEU A 71 -6.19 -5.17 0.48
CA LEU A 71 -5.73 -6.01 1.57
C LEU A 71 -4.23 -5.81 1.76
N ALA A 72 -3.82 -5.46 2.96
CA ALA A 72 -2.43 -5.24 3.34
C ALA A 72 -2.07 -6.16 4.51
N ASP A 73 -1.31 -7.20 4.23
CA ASP A 73 -0.84 -8.18 5.18
C ASP A 73 0.56 -7.81 5.65
N GLU A 74 0.69 -7.48 6.95
CA GLU A 74 1.92 -7.00 7.61
C GLU A 74 2.67 -5.94 6.78
N PRO A 75 2.01 -4.84 6.35
CA PRO A 75 2.60 -3.91 5.38
C PRO A 75 3.83 -3.18 5.92
N THR A 76 4.01 -3.15 7.23
CA THR A 76 5.08 -2.45 7.95
C THR A 76 6.17 -3.37 8.50
N GLY A 77 5.96 -4.68 8.52
CA GLY A 77 6.78 -5.65 9.25
C GLY A 77 8.27 -5.73 8.89
N ALA A 78 8.69 -5.15 7.75
CA ALA A 78 10.09 -5.09 7.33
C ALA A 78 10.63 -3.65 7.22
N LEU A 79 9.94 -2.68 7.83
CA LEU A 79 10.26 -1.25 7.75
C LEU A 79 10.68 -0.70 9.11
N ASP A 80 11.49 0.36 9.11
CA ASP A 80 11.72 1.16 10.30
C ASP A 80 10.45 1.95 10.69
N THR A 81 10.42 2.43 11.92
CA THR A 81 9.25 3.10 12.51
C THR A 81 8.78 4.30 11.69
N LYS A 82 9.71 5.15 11.25
CA LYS A 82 9.36 6.36 10.45
C LYS A 82 8.72 5.95 9.12
N THR A 83 9.37 5.06 8.38
CA THR A 83 8.87 4.55 7.10
C THR A 83 7.53 3.84 7.25
N SER A 84 7.31 3.14 8.37
CA SER A 84 6.03 2.50 8.72
C SER A 84 4.91 3.52 8.86
N TYR A 85 5.15 4.63 9.55
CA TYR A 85 4.16 5.70 9.72
C TYR A 85 3.90 6.45 8.42
N GLU A 86 4.92 6.70 7.60
CA GLU A 86 4.75 7.26 6.26
C GLU A 86 3.87 6.36 5.38
N LEU A 87 4.07 5.04 5.44
CA LEU A 87 3.26 4.07 4.71
C LEU A 87 1.80 4.07 5.20
N MET A 88 1.60 4.11 6.53
CA MET A 88 0.26 4.18 7.12
C MET A 88 -0.44 5.50 6.78
N ALA A 89 0.28 6.64 6.71
CA ALA A 89 -0.26 7.91 6.27
C ALA A 89 -0.78 7.81 4.81
N LEU A 90 0.00 7.20 3.92
CA LEU A 90 -0.43 6.94 2.54
C LEU A 90 -1.70 6.07 2.50
N LEU A 91 -1.77 4.99 3.28
CA LEU A 91 -2.96 4.13 3.35
C LEU A 91 -4.18 4.89 3.89
N GLN A 92 -3.99 5.76 4.90
CA GLN A 92 -5.07 6.62 5.41
C GLN A 92 -5.59 7.58 4.34
N GLU A 93 -4.71 8.21 3.56
CA GLU A 93 -5.10 9.08 2.43
C GLU A 93 -5.91 8.33 1.36
N ILE A 94 -5.48 7.12 1.00
CA ILE A 94 -6.20 6.27 0.05
C ILE A 94 -7.58 5.89 0.60
N ASN A 95 -7.69 5.62 1.91
CA ASN A 95 -8.97 5.35 2.55
C ASN A 95 -9.89 6.59 2.56
N GLU A 96 -9.34 7.78 2.80
CA GLU A 96 -10.10 9.04 2.77
C GLU A 96 -10.65 9.34 1.35
N GLN A 97 -10.01 8.83 0.30
CA GLN A 97 -10.50 8.87 -1.07
C GLN A 97 -11.62 7.86 -1.38
N GLY A 98 -12.12 7.16 -0.36
CA GLY A 98 -13.27 6.24 -0.48
C GLY A 98 -12.92 4.77 -0.69
N LYS A 99 -11.63 4.38 -0.62
CA LYS A 99 -11.23 2.97 -0.72
C LYS A 99 -11.37 2.28 0.64
N THR A 100 -11.85 1.05 0.65
CA THR A 100 -11.79 0.19 1.83
C THR A 100 -10.40 -0.42 1.94
N ILE A 101 -9.76 -0.26 3.11
CA ILE A 101 -8.44 -0.85 3.38
C ILE A 101 -8.57 -1.77 4.59
N VAL A 102 -8.13 -3.01 4.43
CA VAL A 102 -8.00 -3.99 5.50
C VAL A 102 -6.52 -4.20 5.75
N VAL A 103 -6.07 -3.84 6.94
CA VAL A 103 -4.68 -4.06 7.40
C VAL A 103 -4.69 -5.23 8.35
N ILE A 104 -3.87 -6.23 8.07
CA ILE A 104 -3.59 -7.35 8.98
C ILE A 104 -2.25 -7.05 9.64
N THR A 105 -2.23 -7.00 10.96
CA THR A 105 -1.01 -6.72 11.71
C THR A 105 -1.12 -7.26 13.14
N HIS A 106 0.02 -7.58 13.73
CA HIS A 106 0.16 -7.88 15.16
C HIS A 106 0.66 -6.67 15.95
N GLU A 107 0.98 -5.55 15.29
CA GLU A 107 1.46 -4.32 15.90
C GLU A 107 0.29 -3.46 16.38
N SER A 108 0.18 -3.23 17.70
CA SER A 108 -0.89 -2.42 18.28
C SER A 108 -0.89 -0.97 17.80
N ASP A 109 0.29 -0.38 17.56
CA ASP A 109 0.41 1.00 17.11
C ASP A 109 -0.13 1.17 15.69
N ILE A 110 0.16 0.23 14.80
CA ILE A 110 -0.39 0.19 13.44
C ILE A 110 -1.91 -0.03 13.48
N ALA A 111 -2.40 -0.96 14.31
CA ALA A 111 -3.82 -1.20 14.47
C ALA A 111 -4.58 0.05 14.95
N ASN A 112 -3.99 0.83 15.88
CA ASN A 112 -4.58 2.08 16.36
C ASN A 112 -4.65 3.21 15.30
N MET A 113 -3.96 3.06 14.17
CA MET A 113 -4.08 3.96 13.02
C MET A 113 -5.23 3.59 12.08
N CYS A 114 -6.02 2.55 12.39
CA CYS A 114 -7.24 2.18 11.68
C CYS A 114 -8.47 2.80 12.35
N LYS A 115 -9.62 2.80 11.66
CA LYS A 115 -10.91 3.30 12.19
C LYS A 115 -11.68 2.23 12.98
N ARG A 116 -11.36 0.94 12.74
CA ARG A 116 -12.00 -0.23 13.34
C ARG A 116 -10.96 -1.31 13.52
N ILE A 117 -11.00 -2.00 14.63
CA ILE A 117 -10.13 -3.13 14.92
C ILE A 117 -11.00 -4.36 15.15
N VAL A 118 -10.63 -5.45 14.50
CA VAL A 118 -11.22 -6.78 14.70
C VAL A 118 -10.11 -7.68 15.23
N TYR A 119 -10.27 -8.19 16.45
CA TYR A 119 -9.31 -9.11 17.06
C TYR A 119 -9.72 -10.55 16.74
N LEU A 120 -8.77 -11.28 16.14
CA LEU A 120 -8.92 -12.72 15.88
C LEU A 120 -8.02 -13.52 16.83
N ARG A 121 -8.58 -14.61 17.33
CA ARG A 121 -7.85 -15.60 18.13
C ARG A 121 -8.34 -17.00 17.74
N ASP A 122 -7.43 -17.90 17.39
CA ASP A 122 -7.73 -19.28 17.01
C ASP A 122 -8.81 -19.39 15.92
N GLY A 123 -8.80 -18.45 14.94
CA GLY A 123 -9.76 -18.39 13.84
C GLY A 123 -11.14 -17.81 14.20
N LEU A 124 -11.33 -17.35 15.44
CA LEU A 124 -12.57 -16.74 15.90
C LEU A 124 -12.42 -15.24 16.14
N ILE A 125 -13.46 -14.47 15.85
CA ILE A 125 -13.54 -13.06 16.23
C ILE A 125 -13.84 -12.98 17.72
N VAL A 126 -12.89 -12.41 18.49
CA VAL A 126 -13.05 -12.24 19.95
C VAL A 126 -13.46 -10.82 20.33
N GLU A 127 -13.15 -9.84 19.50
CA GLU A 127 -13.54 -8.45 19.70
C GLU A 127 -13.67 -7.74 18.35
N ASP A 128 -14.64 -6.83 18.23
CA ASP A 128 -14.86 -5.96 17.09
C ASP A 128 -15.29 -4.59 17.59
N LYS A 129 -14.43 -3.57 17.38
CA LYS A 129 -14.67 -2.23 17.89
C LYS A 129 -14.25 -1.12 16.93
N LYS A 130 -15.07 -0.05 16.88
CA LYS A 130 -14.65 1.22 16.31
C LYS A 130 -13.81 1.99 17.31
N ILE A 131 -12.75 2.61 16.84
CA ILE A 131 -11.83 3.38 17.67
C ILE A 131 -11.64 4.80 17.12
N LYS A 132 -11.14 5.71 17.98
CA LYS A 132 -10.65 7.00 17.52
C LYS A 132 -9.32 6.78 16.80
N GLN A 133 -9.35 6.91 15.49
CA GLN A 133 -8.18 6.72 14.63
C GLN A 133 -7.05 7.67 15.00
N LYS A 134 -5.85 7.15 15.26
CA LYS A 134 -4.62 7.95 15.32
C LYS A 134 -4.19 8.33 13.90
N LYS A 135 -3.84 9.58 13.68
CA LYS A 135 -3.35 10.03 12.37
C LYS A 135 -1.86 9.74 12.27
N ALA A 136 -1.49 8.92 11.28
CA ALA A 136 -0.09 8.54 11.09
C ALA A 136 0.81 9.74 10.78
N LYS A 137 0.28 10.78 10.13
CA LYS A 137 0.99 12.04 9.86
C LYS A 137 1.52 12.74 11.12
N ASP A 138 0.85 12.58 12.26
CA ASP A 138 1.25 13.22 13.53
C ASP A 138 2.53 12.60 14.11
N TYR A 139 3.00 11.49 13.54
CA TYR A 139 4.18 10.73 13.97
C TYR A 139 5.30 10.71 12.92
N VAL A 140 5.11 11.38 11.78
CA VAL A 140 6.11 11.52 10.71
C VAL A 140 6.76 12.91 10.89
N GLU A 141 7.72 13.02 11.79
CA GLU A 141 8.60 14.19 11.93
C GLU A 141 10.01 13.89 11.39
#